data_6e4d5b429dae112de1313adf55e05de4
#
_entry.id   6e4d5b429dae112de1313adf55e05de4
#
_cell.length_a   1.000
_cell.length_b   1.000
_cell.length_c   1.000
_cell.angle_alpha   90.00
_cell.angle_beta   90.00
_cell.angle_gamma   90.00
#
_symmetry.space_group_name_H-M   'P 1'
#
loop_
_entity.id
_entity.type
_entity.pdbx_description
1 polymer ?
#
loop_
_entity_poly.entity_id
_entity_poly.type
_entity_poly.pdbx_seq_one_letter_code
_entity_poly.pdbx_strand_id
1 'polypeptide(L)'
;IEETGRIPKELYRKMAQNQYFGVTIPEEYGGCGAGYVAMAIVMEELARASVSATLYVTSPNTLLGLPILNYGTEEQKEKYLVPVMKGEKEGTFALTEPSAGSDAATQNTIARKDGDYYIINGRKAFITAAPLCDFAVVFAATDVSLGARGITAFIIERDTPGYSVGQPERKMGVNGSPTADIILENVKVHKSQILGEEGKA
;
A
#
# COMPACT_ATOMS: atom_id res chain seq x y z
N ILE A 1 4.96 7.99 20.25
CA ILE A 1 4.79 7.73 18.79
C ILE A 1 5.78 8.61 18.04
N GLU A 2 5.70 9.92 18.15
CA GLU A 2 6.56 10.84 17.40
C GLU A 2 8.06 10.70 17.73
N GLU A 3 8.42 10.46 19.00
CA GLU A 3 9.80 10.26 19.45
C GLU A 3 10.39 8.93 18.98
N THR A 4 9.55 7.88 18.91
CA THR A 4 9.98 6.53 18.52
C THR A 4 9.93 6.28 17.01
N GLY A 5 9.34 7.21 16.25
CA GLY A 5 9.19 7.13 14.81
C GLY A 5 8.25 6.01 14.31
N ARG A 6 7.42 5.46 15.18
CA ARG A 6 6.44 4.42 14.84
C ARG A 6 5.35 4.27 15.89
N ILE A 7 4.23 3.69 15.51
CA ILE A 7 3.20 3.24 16.47
C ILE A 7 3.69 1.98 17.18
N PRO A 8 3.49 1.88 18.53
CA PRO A 8 3.71 0.62 19.25
C PRO A 8 2.84 -0.51 18.68
N LYS A 9 3.42 -1.72 18.55
CA LYS A 9 2.69 -2.89 18.01
C LYS A 9 1.41 -3.20 18.80
N GLU A 10 1.40 -2.96 20.10
CA GLU A 10 0.22 -3.13 20.93
C GLU A 10 -0.92 -2.18 20.53
N LEU A 11 -0.59 -0.91 20.26
CA LEU A 11 -1.57 0.07 19.80
C LEU A 11 -2.10 -0.30 18.40
N TYR A 12 -1.23 -0.72 17.48
CA TYR A 12 -1.62 -1.20 16.15
C TYR A 12 -2.65 -2.34 16.25
N ARG A 13 -2.39 -3.33 17.11
CA ARG A 13 -3.32 -4.45 17.36
C ARG A 13 -4.64 -3.98 17.97
N LYS A 14 -4.62 -3.06 18.92
CA LYS A 14 -5.85 -2.47 19.48
C LYS A 14 -6.67 -1.73 18.44
N MET A 15 -6.03 -1.02 17.52
CA MET A 15 -6.71 -0.36 16.41
C MET A 15 -7.40 -1.37 15.48
N ALA A 16 -6.75 -2.49 15.17
CA ALA A 16 -7.35 -3.57 14.40
C ALA A 16 -8.53 -4.22 15.15
N GLN A 17 -8.37 -4.53 16.45
CA GLN A 17 -9.44 -5.10 17.29
C GLN A 17 -10.68 -4.20 17.38
N ASN A 18 -10.51 -2.87 17.29
CA ASN A 18 -11.59 -1.91 17.22
C ASN A 18 -12.07 -1.65 15.77
N GLN A 19 -11.64 -2.46 14.82
CA GLN A 19 -12.03 -2.40 13.40
C GLN A 19 -11.70 -1.08 12.69
N TYR A 20 -10.72 -0.30 13.21
CA TYR A 20 -10.33 0.97 12.60
C TYR A 20 -9.70 0.80 11.22
N PHE A 21 -9.12 -0.37 10.92
CA PHE A 21 -8.54 -0.66 9.60
C PHE A 21 -9.57 -1.04 8.55
N GLY A 22 -10.81 -1.36 8.96
CA GLY A 22 -11.88 -1.81 8.09
C GLY A 22 -13.18 -1.01 8.20
N VAL A 23 -13.13 0.29 8.54
CA VAL A 23 -14.34 1.11 8.70
C VAL A 23 -15.15 1.16 7.41
N THR A 24 -14.49 1.19 6.25
CA THR A 24 -15.11 1.24 4.92
C THR A 24 -15.20 -0.13 4.24
N ILE A 25 -14.53 -1.14 4.79
CA ILE A 25 -14.44 -2.49 4.22
C ILE A 25 -15.62 -3.33 4.71
N PRO A 26 -16.26 -4.16 3.86
CA PRO A 26 -17.36 -5.03 4.25
C PRO A 26 -16.99 -6.03 5.36
N GLU A 27 -18.00 -6.47 6.13
CA GLU A 27 -17.85 -7.42 7.23
C GLU A 27 -17.28 -8.76 6.78
N GLU A 28 -17.62 -9.22 5.58
CA GLU A 28 -17.13 -10.48 5.01
C GLU A 28 -15.61 -10.54 4.88
N TYR A 29 -14.93 -9.38 4.79
CA TYR A 29 -13.46 -9.26 4.75
C TYR A 29 -12.87 -8.75 6.07
N GLY A 30 -13.65 -8.73 7.15
CA GLY A 30 -13.19 -8.36 8.49
C GLY A 30 -13.30 -6.86 8.80
N GLY A 31 -13.97 -6.07 7.97
CA GLY A 31 -14.32 -4.68 8.24
C GLY A 31 -15.65 -4.55 9.00
N CYS A 32 -16.14 -3.32 9.13
CA CYS A 32 -17.46 -3.04 9.71
C CYS A 32 -18.44 -2.34 8.75
N GLY A 33 -18.03 -2.00 7.54
CA GLY A 33 -18.88 -1.44 6.49
C GLY A 33 -19.59 -0.14 6.84
N ALA A 34 -19.05 0.63 7.81
CA ALA A 34 -19.72 1.81 8.35
C ALA A 34 -19.65 3.04 7.43
N GLY A 35 -18.86 2.97 6.34
CA GLY A 35 -18.78 3.99 5.32
C GLY A 35 -17.90 5.19 5.67
N TYR A 36 -17.81 6.14 4.72
CA TYR A 36 -16.84 7.24 4.79
C TYR A 36 -17.13 8.29 5.86
N VAL A 37 -18.39 8.50 6.25
CA VAL A 37 -18.73 9.43 7.34
C VAL A 37 -18.21 8.91 8.66
N ALA A 38 -18.40 7.61 8.94
CA ALA A 38 -17.83 6.98 10.14
C ALA A 38 -16.30 7.02 10.12
N MET A 39 -15.68 6.77 8.95
CA MET A 39 -14.23 6.90 8.80
C MET A 39 -13.75 8.32 9.11
N ALA A 40 -14.43 9.35 8.62
CA ALA A 40 -14.06 10.75 8.89
C ALA A 40 -14.11 11.06 10.40
N ILE A 41 -15.13 10.59 11.11
CA ILE A 41 -15.24 10.74 12.57
C ILE A 41 -14.10 10.04 13.30
N VAL A 42 -13.79 8.79 12.93
CA VAL A 42 -12.66 8.03 13.50
C VAL A 42 -11.35 8.77 13.27
N MET A 43 -11.14 9.29 12.06
CA MET A 43 -9.93 10.04 11.70
C MET A 43 -9.81 11.33 12.49
N GLU A 44 -10.90 12.09 12.65
CA GLU A 44 -10.93 13.34 13.42
C GLU A 44 -10.56 13.08 14.90
N GLU A 45 -11.17 12.08 15.53
CA GLU A 45 -10.90 11.76 16.94
C GLU A 45 -9.48 11.21 17.14
N LEU A 46 -8.97 10.37 16.24
CA LEU A 46 -7.59 9.92 16.29
C LEU A 46 -6.59 11.05 16.09
N ALA A 47 -6.86 11.98 15.17
CA ALA A 47 -5.98 13.10 14.88
C ALA A 47 -5.80 14.03 16.08
N ARG A 48 -6.82 14.16 16.95
CA ARG A 48 -6.72 14.93 18.21
C ARG A 48 -5.67 14.38 19.15
N ALA A 49 -5.44 13.06 19.12
CA ALA A 49 -4.44 12.37 19.94
C ALA A 49 -3.10 12.21 19.21
N SER A 50 -3.13 11.80 17.94
CA SER A 50 -1.93 11.58 17.12
C SER A 50 -2.28 11.57 15.63
N VAL A 51 -1.82 12.56 14.89
CA VAL A 51 -1.95 12.61 13.43
C VAL A 51 -1.23 11.41 12.79
N SER A 52 -0.10 10.97 13.32
CA SER A 52 0.59 9.79 12.83
C SER A 52 -0.28 8.52 12.86
N ALA A 53 -1.12 8.38 13.90
CA ALA A 53 -2.02 7.22 14.02
C ALA A 53 -3.09 7.19 12.92
N THR A 54 -3.53 8.35 12.41
CA THR A 54 -4.55 8.39 11.36
C THR A 54 -4.07 7.78 10.04
N LEU A 55 -2.77 7.87 9.72
CA LEU A 55 -2.23 7.32 8.48
C LEU A 55 -2.31 5.78 8.43
N TYR A 56 -2.22 5.13 9.58
CA TYR A 56 -2.42 3.67 9.68
C TYR A 56 -3.89 3.26 9.48
N VAL A 57 -4.83 4.15 9.74
CA VAL A 57 -6.26 3.93 9.45
C VAL A 57 -6.58 4.28 8.01
N THR A 58 -5.98 5.34 7.48
CA THR A 58 -6.26 5.82 6.11
C THR A 58 -5.93 4.77 5.07
N SER A 59 -4.72 4.22 5.10
CA SER A 59 -4.25 3.30 4.06
C SER A 59 -5.12 2.05 3.90
N PRO A 60 -5.43 1.28 4.95
CA PRO A 60 -6.30 0.11 4.86
C PRO A 60 -7.72 0.43 4.38
N ASN A 61 -8.26 1.57 4.75
CA ASN A 61 -9.63 1.98 4.38
C ASN A 61 -9.74 2.62 2.99
N THR A 62 -8.62 3.00 2.36
CA THR A 62 -8.64 3.74 1.08
C THR A 62 -7.58 3.22 0.11
N LEU A 63 -6.35 3.74 0.22
CA LEU A 63 -5.28 3.56 -0.77
C LEU A 63 -4.88 2.09 -1.00
N LEU A 64 -4.90 1.28 0.03
CA LEU A 64 -4.54 -0.14 -0.04
C LEU A 64 -5.79 -1.03 -0.12
N GLY A 65 -6.72 -0.84 0.82
CA GLY A 65 -7.86 -1.75 0.99
C GLY A 65 -8.84 -1.69 -0.16
N LEU A 66 -9.21 -0.48 -0.62
CA LEU A 66 -10.19 -0.35 -1.72
C LEU A 66 -9.70 -0.92 -3.06
N PRO A 67 -8.47 -0.69 -3.52
CA PRO A 67 -7.97 -1.35 -4.71
C PRO A 67 -8.02 -2.88 -4.61
N ILE A 68 -7.60 -3.46 -3.49
CA ILE A 68 -7.66 -4.92 -3.30
C ILE A 68 -9.11 -5.41 -3.23
N LEU A 69 -9.99 -4.69 -2.53
CA LEU A 69 -11.41 -5.02 -2.45
C LEU A 69 -12.09 -5.03 -3.82
N ASN A 70 -11.84 -3.99 -4.63
CA ASN A 70 -12.57 -3.76 -5.87
C ASN A 70 -12.00 -4.52 -7.07
N TYR A 71 -10.69 -4.77 -7.08
CA TYR A 71 -9.98 -5.32 -8.24
C TYR A 71 -9.26 -6.64 -7.94
N GLY A 72 -9.11 -7.02 -6.66
CA GLY A 72 -8.48 -8.27 -6.26
C GLY A 72 -9.36 -9.49 -6.52
N THR A 73 -8.72 -10.61 -6.85
CA THR A 73 -9.37 -11.92 -6.82
C THR A 73 -9.71 -12.30 -5.38
N GLU A 74 -10.64 -13.25 -5.17
CA GLU A 74 -10.97 -13.72 -3.81
C GLU A 74 -9.73 -14.24 -3.08
N GLU A 75 -8.83 -14.94 -3.80
CA GLU A 75 -7.56 -15.41 -3.24
C GLU A 75 -6.67 -14.24 -2.77
N GLN A 76 -6.61 -13.15 -3.55
CA GLN A 76 -5.85 -11.96 -3.18
C GLN A 76 -6.47 -11.24 -1.97
N LYS A 77 -7.81 -11.16 -1.90
CA LYS A 77 -8.51 -10.56 -0.75
C LYS A 77 -8.26 -11.36 0.53
N GLU A 78 -8.39 -12.68 0.47
CA GLU A 78 -8.11 -13.56 1.61
C GLU A 78 -6.64 -13.51 2.04
N LYS A 79 -5.71 -13.44 1.09
CA LYS A 79 -4.28 -13.44 1.39
C LYS A 79 -3.74 -12.10 1.90
N TYR A 80 -4.30 -10.97 1.41
CA TYR A 80 -3.78 -9.64 1.66
C TYR A 80 -4.74 -8.73 2.42
N LEU A 81 -6.02 -8.64 2.03
CA LEU A 81 -6.96 -7.71 2.65
C LEU A 81 -7.36 -8.17 4.06
N VAL A 82 -7.82 -9.41 4.19
CA VAL A 82 -8.28 -9.96 5.49
C VAL A 82 -7.20 -9.88 6.58
N PRO A 83 -5.93 -10.27 6.34
CA PRO A 83 -4.87 -10.12 7.35
C PRO A 83 -4.56 -8.66 7.71
N VAL A 84 -4.72 -7.71 6.78
CA VAL A 84 -4.58 -6.27 7.09
C VAL A 84 -5.70 -5.82 8.01
N MET A 85 -6.95 -6.21 7.76
CA MET A 85 -8.09 -5.87 8.63
C MET A 85 -7.89 -6.41 10.05
N LYS A 86 -7.29 -7.59 10.19
CA LYS A 86 -6.97 -8.21 11.47
C LYS A 86 -5.72 -7.62 12.16
N GLY A 87 -4.96 -6.74 11.48
CA GLY A 87 -3.69 -6.22 11.99
C GLY A 87 -2.57 -7.26 12.06
N GLU A 88 -2.68 -8.32 11.28
CA GLU A 88 -1.69 -9.40 11.14
C GLU A 88 -0.62 -9.06 10.10
N LYS A 89 -1.01 -8.30 9.07
CA LYS A 89 -0.12 -7.77 8.02
C LYS A 89 -0.27 -6.27 7.89
N GLU A 90 0.78 -5.63 7.42
CA GLU A 90 0.80 -4.23 7.03
C GLU A 90 1.14 -4.14 5.54
N GLY A 91 0.31 -3.44 4.77
CA GLY A 91 0.54 -3.22 3.35
C GLY A 91 0.71 -1.74 3.04
N THR A 92 1.30 -1.44 1.89
CA THR A 92 1.48 -0.06 1.43
C THR A 92 1.09 0.13 -0.02
N PHE A 93 0.90 1.40 -0.40
CA PHE A 93 0.56 1.84 -1.76
C PHE A 93 1.74 2.61 -2.35
N ALA A 94 2.33 2.07 -3.42
CA ALA A 94 3.57 2.55 -3.99
C ALA A 94 3.37 3.05 -5.43
N LEU A 95 2.88 4.29 -5.56
CA LEU A 95 2.62 4.96 -6.85
C LEU A 95 3.73 5.96 -7.19
N THR A 96 3.98 6.91 -6.29
CA THR A 96 4.86 8.06 -6.50
C THR A 96 6.30 7.66 -6.82
N GLU A 97 6.93 8.40 -7.74
CA GLU A 97 8.35 8.27 -8.10
C GLU A 97 9.08 9.61 -7.94
N PRO A 98 10.43 9.61 -7.90
CA PRO A 98 11.19 10.85 -7.81
C PRO A 98 10.85 11.88 -8.91
N SER A 99 10.48 11.40 -10.10
CA SER A 99 10.15 12.22 -11.27
C SER A 99 8.65 12.28 -11.59
N ALA A 100 7.80 11.50 -10.91
CA ALA A 100 6.36 11.37 -11.18
C ALA A 100 5.55 11.45 -9.88
N GLY A 101 5.09 12.65 -9.55
CA GLY A 101 4.20 12.91 -8.40
C GLY A 101 2.76 13.10 -8.87
N SER A 102 2.35 14.36 -9.07
CA SER A 102 0.98 14.68 -9.53
C SER A 102 0.66 14.11 -10.92
N ASP A 103 1.66 14.05 -11.80
CA ASP A 103 1.55 13.34 -13.07
C ASP A 103 2.04 11.90 -12.93
N ALA A 104 1.20 11.06 -12.31
CA ALA A 104 1.51 9.65 -12.09
C ALA A 104 1.60 8.82 -13.38
N ALA A 105 1.05 9.35 -14.49
CA ALA A 105 1.10 8.69 -15.80
C ALA A 105 2.52 8.65 -16.41
N THR A 106 3.43 9.51 -15.93
CA THR A 106 4.81 9.63 -16.44
C THR A 106 5.81 8.80 -15.62
N GLN A 107 5.35 7.80 -14.90
CA GLN A 107 6.21 6.95 -14.08
C GLN A 107 7.23 6.18 -14.93
N ASN A 108 8.42 5.95 -14.34
CA ASN A 108 9.55 5.26 -14.97
C ASN A 108 9.73 3.81 -14.51
N THR A 109 8.99 3.35 -13.50
CA THR A 109 9.00 1.94 -13.10
C THR A 109 8.40 1.10 -14.22
N ILE A 110 9.17 0.11 -14.70
CA ILE A 110 8.81 -0.72 -15.85
C ILE A 110 8.65 -2.18 -15.40
N ALA A 111 7.60 -2.83 -15.89
CA ALA A 111 7.36 -4.26 -15.75
C ALA A 111 7.46 -4.94 -17.13
N ARG A 112 8.57 -5.66 -17.39
CA ARG A 112 8.77 -6.38 -18.65
C ARG A 112 8.26 -7.81 -18.51
N LYS A 113 7.39 -8.21 -19.44
CA LYS A 113 6.83 -9.57 -19.49
C LYS A 113 7.90 -10.60 -19.84
N ASP A 114 7.95 -11.69 -19.07
CA ASP A 114 8.83 -12.84 -19.25
C ASP A 114 8.01 -14.14 -19.03
N GLY A 115 7.33 -14.60 -20.07
CA GLY A 115 6.39 -15.71 -20.00
C GLY A 115 5.21 -15.42 -19.06
N ASP A 116 5.06 -16.23 -18.01
CA ASP A 116 4.04 -16.04 -16.96
C ASP A 116 4.47 -15.06 -15.85
N TYR A 117 5.65 -14.43 -16.00
CA TYR A 117 6.21 -13.51 -15.03
C TYR A 117 6.40 -12.11 -15.62
N TYR A 118 6.61 -11.16 -14.72
CA TYR A 118 7.05 -9.81 -15.03
C TYR A 118 8.33 -9.51 -14.25
N ILE A 119 9.30 -8.89 -14.93
CA ILE A 119 10.54 -8.41 -14.32
C ILE A 119 10.38 -6.91 -14.10
N ILE A 120 10.31 -6.50 -12.84
CA ILE A 120 10.02 -5.11 -12.45
C ILE A 120 11.31 -4.42 -12.02
N ASN A 121 11.53 -3.23 -12.58
CA ASN A 121 12.65 -2.36 -12.25
C ASN A 121 12.15 -0.93 -12.07
N GLY A 122 12.60 -0.27 -11.00
CA GLY A 122 12.25 1.11 -10.73
C GLY A 122 12.44 1.51 -9.28
N ARG A 123 12.03 2.76 -8.97
CA ARG A 123 12.10 3.32 -7.61
C ARG A 123 10.82 4.07 -7.31
N LYS A 124 10.15 3.71 -6.23
CA LYS A 124 9.02 4.43 -5.68
C LYS A 124 9.47 5.30 -4.53
N ALA A 125 9.04 6.55 -4.50
CA ALA A 125 9.51 7.56 -3.56
C ALA A 125 8.40 7.95 -2.56
N PHE A 126 8.82 8.32 -1.34
CA PHE A 126 7.94 8.80 -0.29
C PHE A 126 6.81 7.84 0.10
N ILE A 127 7.12 6.54 0.10
CA ILE A 127 6.12 5.50 0.38
C ILE A 127 5.91 5.38 1.88
N THR A 128 4.70 5.74 2.32
CA THR A 128 4.25 5.63 3.71
C THR A 128 4.24 4.17 4.14
N ALA A 129 4.72 3.88 5.34
CA ALA A 129 4.85 2.54 5.91
C ALA A 129 5.80 1.58 5.17
N ALA A 130 6.52 1.99 4.11
CA ALA A 130 7.46 1.13 3.41
C ALA A 130 8.48 0.43 4.32
N PRO A 131 9.02 1.07 5.39
CA PRO A 131 9.93 0.38 6.32
C PRO A 131 9.27 -0.77 7.12
N LEU A 132 7.95 -0.79 7.22
CA LEU A 132 7.19 -1.69 8.10
C LEU A 132 6.35 -2.73 7.34
N CYS A 133 5.99 -2.45 6.08
CA CYS A 133 5.03 -3.24 5.32
C CYS A 133 5.53 -4.67 5.02
N ASP A 134 4.59 -5.60 4.96
CA ASP A 134 4.80 -6.99 4.52
C ASP A 134 4.67 -7.13 3.00
N PHE A 135 3.90 -6.24 2.37
CA PHE A 135 3.73 -6.19 0.92
C PHE A 135 3.38 -4.77 0.44
N ALA A 136 3.52 -4.54 -0.85
CA ALA A 136 3.18 -3.28 -1.50
C ALA A 136 2.29 -3.50 -2.73
N VAL A 137 1.30 -2.62 -2.94
CA VAL A 137 0.66 -2.44 -4.23
C VAL A 137 1.52 -1.47 -5.03
N VAL A 138 2.20 -1.98 -6.06
CA VAL A 138 3.18 -1.26 -6.87
C VAL A 138 2.63 -1.04 -8.27
N PHE A 139 2.70 0.19 -8.76
CA PHE A 139 2.31 0.56 -10.12
C PHE A 139 3.54 0.59 -11.02
N ALA A 140 3.46 -0.10 -12.15
CA ALA A 140 4.54 -0.16 -13.13
C ALA A 140 4.00 -0.15 -14.57
N ALA A 141 4.73 0.46 -15.50
CA ALA A 141 4.36 0.46 -16.89
C ALA A 141 4.68 -0.91 -17.53
N THR A 142 3.66 -1.60 -17.99
CA THR A 142 3.79 -2.81 -18.83
C THR A 142 3.91 -2.45 -20.31
N ASP A 143 3.37 -1.29 -20.71
CA ASP A 143 3.54 -0.70 -22.03
C ASP A 143 3.67 0.83 -21.93
N VAL A 144 4.90 1.32 -22.04
CA VAL A 144 5.18 2.76 -21.97
C VAL A 144 4.59 3.59 -23.12
N SER A 145 4.31 2.95 -24.27
CA SER A 145 3.76 3.64 -25.44
C SER A 145 2.30 4.08 -25.24
N LEU A 146 1.60 3.45 -24.30
CA LEU A 146 0.19 3.72 -24.00
C LEU A 146 -0.01 4.76 -22.88
N GLY A 147 1.08 5.31 -22.30
CA GLY A 147 1.00 6.25 -21.17
C GLY A 147 0.20 5.67 -20.01
N ALA A 148 -0.77 6.41 -19.48
CA ALA A 148 -1.60 5.97 -18.34
C ALA A 148 -2.30 4.61 -18.59
N ARG A 149 -2.68 4.31 -19.83
CA ARG A 149 -3.34 3.05 -20.20
C ARG A 149 -2.38 1.85 -20.29
N GLY A 150 -1.10 2.05 -20.11
CA GLY A 150 -0.09 1.00 -20.05
C GLY A 150 0.38 0.69 -18.64
N ILE A 151 -0.26 1.24 -17.61
CA ILE A 151 0.11 1.02 -16.21
C ILE A 151 -0.66 -0.17 -15.65
N THR A 152 0.07 -1.02 -14.93
CA THR A 152 -0.45 -2.21 -14.25
C THR A 152 -0.11 -2.14 -12.76
N ALA A 153 -1.04 -2.54 -11.91
CA ALA A 153 -0.82 -2.68 -10.47
C ALA A 153 -0.41 -4.12 -10.14
N PHE A 154 0.60 -4.26 -9.29
CA PHE A 154 1.12 -5.54 -8.81
C PHE A 154 1.13 -5.58 -7.29
N ILE A 155 0.75 -6.71 -6.69
CA ILE A 155 0.97 -6.97 -5.27
C ILE A 155 2.34 -7.65 -5.14
N ILE A 156 3.30 -7.00 -4.48
CA ILE A 156 4.67 -7.50 -4.32
C ILE A 156 4.96 -7.69 -2.83
N GLU A 157 5.32 -8.91 -2.44
CA GLU A 157 5.71 -9.22 -1.07
C GLU A 157 7.12 -8.70 -0.79
N ARG A 158 7.36 -8.26 0.44
CA ARG A 158 8.63 -7.62 0.85
C ARG A 158 9.86 -8.51 0.71
N ASP A 159 9.68 -9.81 0.87
CA ASP A 159 10.75 -10.81 0.78
C ASP A 159 11.05 -11.26 -0.65
N THR A 160 10.36 -10.70 -1.65
CA THR A 160 10.62 -10.98 -3.06
C THR A 160 12.05 -10.54 -3.42
N PRO A 161 12.89 -11.43 -3.98
CA PRO A 161 14.25 -11.07 -4.39
C PRO A 161 14.29 -9.83 -5.28
N GLY A 162 15.18 -8.87 -4.94
CA GLY A 162 15.31 -7.61 -5.65
C GLY A 162 14.43 -6.48 -5.10
N TYR A 163 13.51 -6.77 -4.16
CA TYR A 163 12.78 -5.73 -3.42
C TYR A 163 13.64 -5.24 -2.26
N SER A 164 13.82 -3.95 -2.15
CA SER A 164 14.50 -3.34 -1.00
C SER A 164 13.86 -2.00 -0.61
N VAL A 165 14.12 -1.57 0.62
CA VAL A 165 13.58 -0.34 1.18
C VAL A 165 14.74 0.58 1.55
N GLY A 166 14.65 1.84 1.13
CA GLY A 166 15.61 2.88 1.44
C GLY A 166 15.61 3.30 2.91
N GLN A 167 16.46 4.26 3.24
CA GLN A 167 16.49 4.86 4.58
C GLN A 167 15.20 5.66 4.81
N PRO A 168 14.62 5.60 6.03
CA PRO A 168 13.46 6.41 6.37
C PRO A 168 13.75 7.91 6.24
N GLU A 169 12.80 8.64 5.68
CA GLU A 169 12.87 10.09 5.52
C GLU A 169 12.85 10.82 6.86
N ARG A 170 13.67 11.86 6.97
CA ARG A 170 13.63 12.84 8.07
C ARG A 170 12.56 13.86 7.78
N LYS A 171 11.46 13.85 8.55
CA LYS A 171 10.31 14.71 8.32
C LYS A 171 10.18 15.78 9.39
N MET A 172 9.49 16.87 9.09
CA MET A 172 9.20 17.97 10.04
C MET A 172 8.10 17.58 11.05
N GLY A 173 7.33 16.53 10.78
CA GLY A 173 6.25 16.02 11.64
C GLY A 173 5.73 14.69 11.12
N VAL A 174 4.72 14.15 11.82
CA VAL A 174 4.13 12.84 11.50
C VAL A 174 5.20 11.74 11.49
N ASN A 175 6.16 11.84 12.41
CA ASN A 175 7.31 10.93 12.46
C ASN A 175 6.91 9.51 12.86
N GLY A 176 5.79 9.36 13.58
CA GLY A 176 5.25 8.05 13.95
C GLY A 176 4.75 7.20 12.77
N SER A 177 4.68 7.79 11.56
CA SER A 177 4.38 7.08 10.31
C SER A 177 5.62 7.12 9.40
N PRO A 178 6.53 6.14 9.49
CA PRO A 178 7.77 6.16 8.72
C PRO A 178 7.49 6.08 7.22
N THR A 179 8.30 6.81 6.46
CA THR A 179 8.19 6.94 5.01
C THR A 179 9.56 6.67 4.41
N ALA A 180 9.64 5.87 3.37
CA ALA A 180 10.89 5.58 2.67
C ALA A 180 10.63 5.26 1.20
N ASP A 181 11.70 5.14 0.43
CA ASP A 181 11.63 4.65 -0.93
C ASP A 181 11.53 3.12 -0.97
N ILE A 182 10.86 2.61 -2.01
CA ILE A 182 10.92 1.20 -2.41
C ILE A 182 11.76 1.13 -3.68
N ILE A 183 12.76 0.27 -3.68
CA ILE A 183 13.68 0.05 -4.79
C ILE A 183 13.45 -1.36 -5.32
N LEU A 184 13.26 -1.45 -6.63
CA LEU A 184 12.95 -2.70 -7.34
C LEU A 184 14.04 -2.95 -8.37
N GLU A 185 14.81 -4.03 -8.17
CA GLU A 185 15.93 -4.42 -9.03
C GLU A 185 15.74 -5.86 -9.53
N ASN A 186 15.25 -6.00 -10.75
CA ASN A 186 14.91 -7.28 -11.37
C ASN A 186 13.96 -8.13 -10.52
N VAL A 187 12.98 -7.49 -9.89
CA VAL A 187 11.96 -8.15 -9.07
C VAL A 187 11.09 -9.01 -9.98
N LYS A 188 11.12 -10.33 -9.78
CA LYS A 188 10.34 -11.29 -10.58
C LYS A 188 9.01 -11.58 -9.91
N VAL A 189 7.91 -11.23 -10.59
CA VAL A 189 6.53 -11.32 -10.10
C VAL A 189 5.70 -12.17 -11.04
N HIS A 190 4.99 -13.17 -10.52
CA HIS A 190 4.10 -14.00 -11.34
C HIS A 190 2.84 -13.21 -11.75
N LYS A 191 2.26 -13.50 -12.90
CA LYS A 191 1.04 -12.83 -13.42
C LYS A 191 -0.15 -12.87 -12.46
N SER A 192 -0.24 -13.85 -11.56
CA SER A 192 -1.28 -13.92 -10.53
C SER A 192 -1.16 -12.82 -9.46
N GLN A 193 -0.06 -12.07 -9.45
CA GLN A 193 0.15 -10.94 -8.56
C GLN A 193 -0.33 -9.60 -9.17
N ILE A 194 -0.85 -9.61 -10.41
CA ILE A 194 -1.53 -8.46 -10.98
C ILE A 194 -2.79 -8.19 -10.17
N LEU A 195 -2.97 -6.95 -9.75
CA LEU A 195 -4.19 -6.48 -9.12
C LEU A 195 -5.09 -5.87 -10.21
N GLY A 196 -6.22 -6.52 -10.49
CA GLY A 196 -7.08 -6.18 -11.62
C GLY A 196 -6.60 -6.77 -12.94
N GLU A 197 -6.49 -5.93 -13.96
CA GLU A 197 -6.11 -6.33 -15.32
C GLU A 197 -4.84 -5.60 -15.79
N GLU A 198 -4.06 -6.26 -16.65
CA GLU A 198 -2.88 -5.64 -17.28
C GLU A 198 -3.26 -4.37 -18.05
N GLY A 199 -2.56 -3.26 -17.77
CA GLY A 199 -2.78 -1.97 -18.44
C GLY A 199 -4.02 -1.21 -17.99
N LYS A 200 -4.64 -1.57 -16.86
CA LYS A 200 -5.87 -0.92 -16.36
C LYS A 200 -5.77 -0.49 -14.89
N ALA A 201 -4.60 -0.07 -14.45
CA ALA A 201 -4.38 0.43 -13.10
C ALA A 201 -4.67 1.93 -12.96
#